data_e261089d99b526eaa1df711790af7be5
#
_entry.id   e261089d99b526eaa1df711790af7be5
#
_cell.length_a   1.000
_cell.length_b   1.000
_cell.length_c   1.000
_cell.angle_alpha   90.00
_cell.angle_beta   90.00
_cell.angle_gamma   90.00
#
_symmetry.space_group_name_H-M   'P 1'
#
loop_
_entity.id
_entity.type
_entity.pdbx_description
1 polymer ?
#
loop_
_entity_poly.entity_id
_entity_poly.type
_entity_poly.pdbx_seq_one_letter_code
_entity_poly.pdbx_strand_id
1 'polypeptide(L)' 'MAKEFALYKGEELVTIGTIEEIAKSEGVKKETIKFYGTRSYRDRLDNRKTKQAKILIPLD' A
#
# COMPACT_ATOMS: atom_id res chain seq x y z
N MET A 1 -11.51 12.67 10.04
CA MET A 1 -12.05 11.66 9.13
C MET A 1 -10.94 10.81 8.55
N ALA A 2 -11.11 9.51 8.59
CA ALA A 2 -10.07 8.61 8.13
C ALA A 2 -10.14 8.47 6.61
N LYS A 3 -9.01 8.64 5.94
CA LYS A 3 -8.94 8.44 4.50
C LYS A 3 -8.87 6.96 4.18
N GLU A 4 -9.53 6.58 3.13
CA GLU A 4 -9.49 5.21 2.67
C GLU A 4 -8.45 5.02 1.57
N PHE A 5 -7.86 3.83 1.58
CA PHE A 5 -6.81 3.47 0.64
C PHE A 5 -7.07 2.07 0.11
N ALA A 6 -6.49 1.77 -1.04
CA ALA A 6 -6.51 0.43 -1.60
C ALA A 6 -5.09 -0.11 -1.58
N LEU A 7 -4.92 -1.31 -1.06
CA LEU A 7 -3.62 -1.99 -1.08
C LEU A 7 -3.61 -3.01 -2.21
N TYR A 8 -2.67 -2.86 -3.11
CA TYR A 8 -2.50 -3.78 -4.22
C TYR A 8 -1.22 -4.58 -4.06
N LYS A 9 -1.25 -5.81 -4.52
CA LYS A 9 -0.05 -6.65 -4.61
C LYS A 9 0.13 -6.97 -6.10
N GLY A 10 1.07 -6.28 -6.72
CA GLY A 10 1.17 -6.34 -8.17
C GLY A 10 -0.06 -5.68 -8.79
N GLU A 11 -0.83 -6.44 -9.53
CA GLU A 11 -2.06 -5.96 -10.15
C GLU A 11 -3.32 -6.38 -9.40
N GLU A 12 -3.16 -7.15 -8.33
CA GLU A 12 -4.29 -7.64 -7.57
C GLU A 12 -4.64 -6.76 -6.39
N LEU A 13 -5.92 -6.49 -6.22
CA LEU A 13 -6.41 -5.77 -5.06
C LEU A 13 -6.39 -6.71 -3.85
N VAL A 14 -5.67 -6.33 -2.80
CA VAL A 14 -5.56 -7.12 -1.58
C VAL A 14 -6.65 -6.73 -0.60
N THR A 15 -6.75 -5.45 -0.29
CA THR A 15 -7.73 -4.97 0.67
C THR A 15 -7.95 -3.47 0.51
N ILE A 16 -9.09 -3.00 1.01
CA ILE A 16 -9.45 -1.59 1.00
C ILE A 16 -9.81 -1.20 2.43
N GLY A 17 -9.39 -0.02 2.84
CA GLY A 17 -9.73 0.49 4.16
C GLY A 17 -8.80 1.62 4.55
N THR A 18 -8.84 2.00 5.84
CA THR A 18 -7.90 3.00 6.35
C THR A 18 -6.52 2.37 6.52
N ILE A 19 -5.51 3.21 6.69
CA ILE A 19 -4.15 2.73 6.93
C ILE A 19 -4.12 1.79 8.13
N GLU A 20 -4.86 2.14 9.18
CA GLU A 20 -4.94 1.33 10.38
C GLU A 20 -5.56 -0.04 10.09
N GLU A 21 -6.65 -0.06 9.35
CA GLU A 21 -7.32 -1.30 9.00
C GLU A 21 -6.46 -2.19 8.12
N ILE A 22 -5.79 -1.59 7.15
CA ILE A 22 -4.92 -2.33 6.25
C ILE A 22 -3.73 -2.91 7.01
N ALA A 23 -3.11 -2.11 7.88
CA ALA A 23 -1.98 -2.56 8.69
C ALA A 23 -2.38 -3.75 9.57
N LYS A 24 -3.55 -3.67 10.16
CA LYS A 24 -4.06 -4.74 11.01
C LYS A 24 -4.33 -6.00 10.20
N SER A 25 -4.89 -5.85 9.02
CA SER A 25 -5.18 -6.98 8.13
C SER A 25 -3.91 -7.66 7.66
N GLU A 26 -2.86 -6.89 7.39
CA GLU A 26 -1.59 -7.42 6.92
C GLU A 26 -0.65 -7.85 8.06
N GLY A 27 -1.00 -7.53 9.30
CA GLY A 27 -0.17 -7.88 10.44
C GLY A 27 1.13 -7.08 10.52
N VAL A 28 1.10 -5.84 10.03
CA VAL A 28 2.26 -4.96 10.04
C VAL A 28 1.92 -3.64 10.71
N LYS A 29 2.93 -2.79 10.91
CA LYS A 29 2.72 -1.49 11.52
C LYS A 29 2.13 -0.50 10.52
N LYS A 30 1.43 0.52 11.05
CA LYS A 30 0.87 1.59 10.21
C LYS A 30 1.96 2.28 9.39
N GLU A 31 3.14 2.45 9.96
CA GLU A 31 4.25 3.08 9.27
C GLU A 31 4.67 2.31 8.03
N THR A 32 4.60 0.98 8.09
CA THR A 32 4.92 0.14 6.94
C THR A 32 3.92 0.37 5.81
N ILE A 33 2.64 0.48 6.16
CA ILE A 33 1.61 0.73 5.15
C ILE A 33 1.80 2.13 4.53
N LYS A 34 2.09 3.13 5.35
CA LYS A 34 2.34 4.49 4.86
C LYS A 34 3.52 4.51 3.89
N PHE A 35 4.55 3.72 4.17
CA PHE A 35 5.72 3.63 3.31
C PHE A 35 5.34 3.12 1.91
N TYR A 36 4.42 2.18 1.82
CA TYR A 36 3.99 1.65 0.53
C TYR A 36 3.32 2.71 -0.35
N GLY A 37 2.86 3.79 0.23
CA GLY A 37 2.26 4.88 -0.51
C GLY A 37 3.21 6.04 -0.82
N THR A 38 4.49 5.93 -0.43
CA THR A 38 5.45 7.00 -0.67
C THR A 38 5.94 6.99 -2.10
N ARG A 39 6.32 8.18 -2.57
CA ARG A 39 6.86 8.34 -3.92
C ARG A 39 8.20 7.60 -4.09
N SER A 40 9.04 7.67 -3.06
CA SER A 40 10.33 6.98 -3.09
C SER A 40 10.18 5.49 -3.29
N TYR A 41 9.18 4.90 -2.66
CA TYR A 41 8.91 3.49 -2.80
C TYR A 41 8.48 3.15 -4.23
N ARG A 42 7.60 3.97 -4.80
CA ARG A 42 7.12 3.77 -6.18
C ARG A 42 8.26 3.91 -7.19
N ASP A 43 9.13 4.89 -6.99
CA ASP A 43 10.28 5.09 -7.88
C ASP A 43 11.18 3.87 -7.90
N ARG A 44 11.39 3.25 -6.73
CA ARG A 44 12.18 2.02 -6.64
C ARG A 44 11.54 0.87 -7.39
N LEU A 45 10.21 0.78 -7.32
CA LEU A 45 9.48 -0.29 -7.98
C LEU A 45 9.56 -0.17 -9.49
N ASP A 46 9.47 1.04 -10.02
CA ASP A 46 9.56 1.28 -11.46
C ASP A 46 10.89 0.78 -12.02
N ASN A 47 11.95 0.84 -11.23
CA ASN A 47 13.28 0.41 -11.67
C ASN A 47 13.49 -1.10 -11.57
N ARG A 48 12.66 -1.80 -10.80
CA ARG A 48 12.88 -3.22 -10.53
C ARG A 48 11.83 -4.17 -11.10
N LYS A 49 10.73 -3.68 -11.62
CA LYS A 49 9.64 -4.49 -12.18
C LYS A 49 9.23 -5.65 -11.28
N THR A 50 9.05 -5.39 -10.00
CA THR A 50 8.66 -6.44 -9.07
C THR A 50 7.16 -6.68 -9.16
N LYS A 51 6.78 -7.88 -9.62
CA LYS A 51 5.38 -8.24 -9.82
C LYS A 51 4.61 -8.46 -8.53
N GLN A 52 5.30 -8.57 -7.40
CA GLN A 52 4.67 -8.85 -6.12
C GLN A 52 4.80 -7.70 -5.13
N ALA A 53 5.16 -6.54 -5.60
CA ALA A 53 5.33 -5.39 -4.72
C ALA A 53 3.97 -4.86 -4.27
N LYS A 54 3.85 -4.55 -2.98
CA LYS A 54 2.64 -3.98 -2.44
C LYS A 54 2.64 -2.48 -2.69
N ILE A 55 1.52 -1.95 -3.14
CA ILE A 55 1.37 -0.53 -3.42
C ILE A 55 0.10 -0.01 -2.73
N LEU A 56 0.21 1.12 -2.07
CA LEU A 56 -0.93 1.76 -1.42
C LEU A 56 -1.39 2.93 -2.28
N ILE A 57 -2.68 2.92 -2.63
CA ILE A 57 -3.27 3.95 -3.48
C ILE A 57 -4.39 4.65 -2.71
N PRO A 58 -4.34 5.98 -2.58
CA PRO A 58 -5.43 6.71 -1.93
C PRO A 58 -6.69 6.69 -2.81
N LEU A 59 -7.82 6.47 -2.17
CA LEU A 59 -9.11 6.45 -2.86
C LEU A 59 -9.82 7.80 -2.86
N ASP A 60 -9.35 8.72 -2.04
CA ASP A 60 -9.92 10.07 -1.97
C ASP A 60 -9.17 11.06 -2.85
#